data_64415d08bd04c9200bca7e2b0be3411e
#
_entry.id   64415d08bd04c9200bca7e2b0be3411e
#
_cell.length_a   1.000
_cell.length_b   1.000
_cell.length_c   1.000
_cell.angle_alpha   90.00
_cell.angle_beta   90.00
_cell.angle_gamma   90.00
#
_symmetry.space_group_name_H-M   'P 1'
#
loop_
_entity.id
_entity.type
_entity.pdbx_description
1 polymer ?
#
loop_
_entity_poly.entity_id
_entity_poly.type
_entity_poly.pdbx_seq_one_letter_code
_entity_poly.pdbx_strand_id
1 'polypeptide(L)'
;MARKIIISLAPVKAGTPVDRAALAEDVEKCVALGAGMCHLHCRRPDGALTPDTTEFVATFEDILARTDVVVQASTGGISDMTIEERCRPLDYPRVESSSLNGGSTNLNGAVYVNTDADIDYCARRSYERGIIPEVEVFDIGMIYNVERSAGTQPYRRPIFYNLVFGHKGGMQPDMTCLQAFRSAVPADARWGVTHYGRDNWDFLAGAMAMGASIVRIGFEDSAWLAPGVYAEHNWQVVERLVQLIHAMGLETAAPDEVREIMGIPPRAQR
;
A
#
# COMPACT_ATOMS: atom_id res chain seq x y z
N MET A 1 -4.58 2.55 -25.72
CA MET A 1 -5.34 2.20 -24.50
C MET A 1 -5.08 3.28 -23.47
N ALA A 2 -6.08 3.62 -22.66
CA ALA A 2 -5.89 4.53 -21.55
C ALA A 2 -4.91 3.94 -20.52
N ARG A 3 -4.18 4.82 -19.81
CA ARG A 3 -3.26 4.38 -18.76
C ARG A 3 -4.08 3.91 -17.55
N LYS A 4 -3.73 2.75 -17.01
CA LYS A 4 -4.39 2.14 -15.86
C LYS A 4 -3.79 2.62 -14.54
N ILE A 5 -4.64 2.84 -13.54
CA ILE A 5 -4.29 3.19 -12.17
C ILE A 5 -4.67 2.02 -11.25
N ILE A 6 -3.71 1.53 -10.51
CA ILE A 6 -3.94 0.56 -9.44
C ILE A 6 -4.48 1.33 -8.23
N ILE A 7 -5.69 1.00 -7.79
CA ILE A 7 -6.20 1.45 -6.50
C ILE A 7 -5.79 0.43 -5.45
N SER A 8 -4.88 0.83 -4.54
CA SER A 8 -4.47 0.06 -3.37
C SER A 8 -5.34 0.49 -2.18
N LEU A 9 -6.24 -0.37 -1.76
CA LEU A 9 -7.18 -0.10 -0.67
C LEU A 9 -6.54 -0.44 0.68
N ALA A 10 -6.41 0.53 1.60
CA ALA A 10 -6.01 0.35 2.99
C ALA A 10 -7.21 0.65 3.92
N PRO A 11 -8.12 -0.33 4.14
CA PRO A 11 -9.46 -0.04 4.65
C PRO A 11 -9.53 0.15 6.17
N VAL A 12 -8.50 -0.22 6.93
CA VAL A 12 -8.58 -0.30 8.40
C VAL A 12 -7.77 0.81 9.04
N LYS A 13 -8.46 1.73 9.73
CA LYS A 13 -7.82 2.78 10.53
C LYS A 13 -6.99 2.16 11.66
N ALA A 14 -5.77 2.67 11.85
CA ALA A 14 -4.87 2.21 12.90
C ALA A 14 -5.52 2.30 14.29
N GLY A 15 -5.38 1.23 15.10
CA GLY A 15 -5.87 1.16 16.48
C GLY A 15 -7.39 1.03 16.60
N THR A 16 -8.11 0.68 15.53
CA THR A 16 -9.56 0.42 15.60
C THR A 16 -9.84 -1.09 15.55
N PRO A 17 -10.83 -1.58 16.33
CA PRO A 17 -11.33 -2.94 16.20
C PRO A 17 -11.86 -3.20 14.78
N VAL A 18 -11.73 -4.45 14.33
CA VAL A 18 -12.18 -4.90 13.01
C VAL A 18 -13.39 -5.83 13.14
N ASP A 19 -14.50 -5.41 12.54
CA ASP A 19 -15.61 -6.32 12.23
C ASP A 19 -15.32 -6.94 10.84
N ARG A 20 -14.90 -8.20 10.81
CA ARG A 20 -14.48 -8.88 9.58
C ARG A 20 -15.59 -8.99 8.55
N ALA A 21 -16.83 -9.26 8.97
CA ALA A 21 -17.96 -9.41 8.06
C ALA A 21 -18.30 -8.09 7.38
N ALA A 22 -18.40 -7.01 8.16
CA ALA A 22 -18.64 -5.67 7.64
C ALA A 22 -17.47 -5.19 6.77
N LEU A 23 -16.23 -5.49 7.14
CA LEU A 23 -15.05 -5.17 6.33
C LEU A 23 -15.07 -5.91 4.99
N ALA A 24 -15.38 -7.21 4.97
CA ALA A 24 -15.43 -7.99 3.74
C ALA A 24 -16.51 -7.47 2.78
N GLU A 25 -17.67 -7.04 3.28
CA GLU A 25 -18.73 -6.40 2.48
C GLU A 25 -18.30 -5.03 1.92
N ASP A 26 -17.58 -4.23 2.71
CA ASP A 26 -17.07 -2.92 2.28
C ASP A 26 -15.99 -3.09 1.20
N VAL A 27 -15.05 -4.04 1.39
CA VAL A 27 -14.02 -4.38 0.39
C VAL A 27 -14.63 -4.92 -0.90
N GLU A 28 -15.68 -5.77 -0.83
CA GLU A 28 -16.41 -6.27 -2.01
C GLU A 28 -16.94 -5.11 -2.86
N LYS A 29 -17.57 -4.12 -2.22
CA LYS A 29 -18.05 -2.91 -2.91
C LYS A 29 -16.90 -2.08 -3.49
N CYS A 30 -15.78 -1.96 -2.76
CA CYS A 30 -14.59 -1.27 -3.26
C CYS A 30 -14.02 -1.94 -4.51
N VAL A 31 -13.96 -3.28 -4.53
CA VAL A 31 -13.47 -4.06 -5.68
C VAL A 31 -14.43 -3.92 -6.88
N ALA A 32 -15.73 -3.97 -6.64
CA ALA A 32 -16.73 -3.76 -7.68
C ALA A 32 -16.64 -2.36 -8.32
N LEU A 33 -16.15 -1.35 -7.58
CA LEU A 33 -15.90 0.00 -8.08
C LEU A 33 -14.56 0.15 -8.78
N GLY A 34 -13.60 -0.77 -8.60
CA GLY A 34 -12.31 -0.74 -9.29
C GLY A 34 -11.08 -0.77 -8.37
N ALA A 35 -11.21 -1.07 -7.07
CA ALA A 35 -10.05 -1.36 -6.23
C ALA A 35 -9.44 -2.71 -6.65
N GLY A 36 -8.13 -2.71 -6.98
CA GLY A 36 -7.45 -3.91 -7.48
C GLY A 36 -6.62 -4.63 -6.43
N MET A 37 -6.22 -3.96 -5.34
CA MET A 37 -5.38 -4.49 -4.28
C MET A 37 -5.92 -4.07 -2.91
N CYS A 38 -5.80 -4.95 -1.90
CA CYS A 38 -6.20 -4.70 -0.52
C CYS A 38 -5.02 -4.91 0.42
N HIS A 39 -4.69 -3.86 1.19
CA HIS A 39 -3.60 -3.79 2.15
C HIS A 39 -4.14 -3.96 3.58
N LEU A 40 -3.62 -4.94 4.32
CA LEU A 40 -3.93 -5.13 5.73
C LEU A 40 -2.69 -5.37 6.57
N HIS A 41 -2.75 -4.88 7.81
CA HIS A 41 -1.82 -5.22 8.87
C HIS A 41 -2.29 -6.45 9.68
N CYS A 42 -1.35 -7.19 10.29
CA CYS A 42 -1.69 -8.14 11.34
C CYS A 42 -2.09 -7.40 12.60
N ARG A 43 -3.35 -7.53 13.00
CA ARG A 43 -3.91 -6.89 14.18
C ARG A 43 -4.69 -7.89 15.01
N ARG A 44 -4.67 -7.70 16.33
CA ARG A 44 -5.62 -8.36 17.24
C ARG A 44 -7.02 -7.76 17.07
N PRO A 45 -8.07 -8.41 17.61
CA PRO A 45 -9.43 -7.87 17.56
C PRO A 45 -9.58 -6.45 18.15
N ASP A 46 -8.71 -6.06 19.09
CA ASP A 46 -8.66 -4.72 19.68
C ASP A 46 -7.99 -3.66 18.80
N GLY A 47 -7.49 -4.05 17.61
CA GLY A 47 -6.82 -3.18 16.66
C GLY A 47 -5.31 -3.01 16.89
N ALA A 48 -4.71 -3.59 17.93
CA ALA A 48 -3.29 -3.52 18.18
C ALA A 48 -2.50 -4.43 17.22
N LEU A 49 -1.31 -3.99 16.82
CA LEU A 49 -0.40 -4.80 16.00
C LEU A 49 0.04 -6.07 16.75
N THR A 50 0.20 -7.16 16.01
CA THR A 50 0.59 -8.46 16.58
C THR A 50 1.35 -9.29 15.54
N PRO A 51 2.29 -10.17 15.97
CA PRO A 51 2.88 -11.17 15.10
C PRO A 51 1.98 -12.41 14.90
N ASP A 52 0.84 -12.50 15.60
CA ASP A 52 -0.16 -13.54 15.39
C ASP A 52 -0.98 -13.24 14.14
N THR A 53 -0.92 -14.14 13.16
CA THR A 53 -1.55 -13.98 11.85
C THR A 53 -2.99 -14.51 11.79
N THR A 54 -3.54 -15.04 12.89
CA THR A 54 -4.85 -15.70 12.91
C THR A 54 -5.97 -14.79 12.39
N GLU A 55 -6.10 -13.58 12.94
CA GLU A 55 -7.14 -12.64 12.50
C GLU A 55 -6.87 -12.08 11.10
N PHE A 56 -5.61 -11.89 10.73
CA PHE A 56 -5.22 -11.46 9.39
C PHE A 56 -5.64 -12.48 8.33
N VAL A 57 -5.33 -13.75 8.55
CA VAL A 57 -5.71 -14.85 7.65
C VAL A 57 -7.23 -14.96 7.56
N ALA A 58 -7.93 -14.99 8.69
CA ALA A 58 -9.38 -15.09 8.72
C ALA A 58 -10.06 -13.92 8.01
N THR A 59 -9.54 -12.69 8.18
CA THR A 59 -10.07 -11.50 7.50
C THR A 59 -9.90 -11.61 5.98
N PHE A 60 -8.73 -12.05 5.50
CA PHE A 60 -8.53 -12.23 4.07
C PHE A 60 -9.32 -13.42 3.50
N GLU A 61 -9.54 -14.51 4.25
CA GLU A 61 -10.43 -15.58 3.78
C GLU A 61 -11.87 -15.08 3.61
N ASP A 62 -12.39 -14.25 4.52
CA ASP A 62 -13.72 -13.62 4.40
C ASP A 62 -13.79 -12.69 3.17
N ILE A 63 -12.74 -11.89 2.90
CA ILE A 63 -12.65 -11.02 1.73
C ILE A 63 -12.55 -11.83 0.43
N LEU A 64 -11.70 -12.86 0.41
CA LEU A 64 -11.45 -13.69 -0.78
C LEU A 64 -12.60 -14.65 -1.10
N ALA A 65 -13.51 -14.92 -0.15
CA ALA A 65 -14.76 -15.61 -0.42
C ALA A 65 -15.71 -14.78 -1.31
N ARG A 66 -15.51 -13.46 -1.37
CA ARG A 66 -16.37 -12.49 -2.09
C ARG A 66 -15.67 -11.84 -3.28
N THR A 67 -14.35 -11.80 -3.30
CA THR A 67 -13.57 -11.03 -4.29
C THR A 67 -12.34 -11.80 -4.74
N ASP A 68 -11.75 -11.36 -5.84
CA ASP A 68 -10.43 -11.81 -6.30
C ASP A 68 -9.34 -10.72 -6.15
N VAL A 69 -9.51 -9.82 -5.18
CA VAL A 69 -8.58 -8.73 -4.93
C VAL A 69 -7.15 -9.24 -4.67
N VAL A 70 -6.15 -8.49 -5.12
CA VAL A 70 -4.75 -8.79 -4.81
C VAL A 70 -4.49 -8.58 -3.32
N VAL A 71 -3.99 -9.61 -2.64
CA VAL A 71 -3.70 -9.58 -1.21
C VAL A 71 -2.33 -8.94 -0.97
N GLN A 72 -2.32 -7.79 -0.32
CA GLN A 72 -1.10 -7.13 0.13
C GLN A 72 -0.98 -7.21 1.66
N ALA A 73 0.09 -7.84 2.13
CA ALA A 73 0.41 -7.93 3.55
C ALA A 73 1.29 -6.77 3.99
N SER A 74 0.89 -6.05 5.03
CA SER A 74 1.78 -5.10 5.67
C SER A 74 2.89 -5.80 6.45
N THR A 75 4.13 -5.38 6.24
CA THR A 75 5.27 -5.72 7.09
C THR A 75 5.66 -4.56 8.00
N GLY A 76 4.82 -3.55 8.08
CA GLY A 76 5.08 -2.28 8.73
C GLY A 76 4.30 -2.05 10.02
N GLY A 77 4.60 -0.90 10.63
CA GLY A 77 3.95 -0.37 11.80
C GLY A 77 4.91 -0.10 12.95
N ILE A 78 4.61 0.94 13.73
CA ILE A 78 5.37 1.28 14.94
C ILE A 78 5.03 0.23 16.00
N SER A 79 5.99 -0.59 16.38
CA SER A 79 5.84 -1.66 17.36
C SER A 79 7.21 -2.11 17.86
N ASP A 80 7.23 -2.93 18.91
CA ASP A 80 8.43 -3.59 19.43
C ASP A 80 8.74 -4.93 18.71
N MET A 81 7.98 -5.27 17.66
CA MET A 81 8.18 -6.49 16.89
C MET A 81 9.49 -6.45 16.11
N THR A 82 10.20 -7.58 16.09
CA THR A 82 11.36 -7.78 15.21
C THR A 82 10.92 -7.83 13.74
N ILE A 83 11.86 -7.70 12.81
CA ILE A 83 11.53 -7.79 11.38
C ILE A 83 11.00 -9.18 11.00
N GLU A 84 11.48 -10.23 11.64
CA GLU A 84 10.99 -11.60 11.43
C GLU A 84 9.53 -11.73 11.85
N GLU A 85 9.15 -11.12 12.97
CA GLU A 85 7.76 -11.08 13.45
C GLU A 85 6.87 -10.26 12.52
N ARG A 86 7.35 -9.12 12.05
CA ARG A 86 6.66 -8.26 11.09
C ARG A 86 6.44 -8.94 9.73
N CYS A 87 7.36 -9.83 9.33
CA CYS A 87 7.26 -10.59 8.09
C CYS A 87 6.44 -11.88 8.17
N ARG A 88 5.90 -12.27 9.34
CA ARG A 88 5.05 -13.48 9.48
C ARG A 88 3.83 -13.51 8.55
N PRO A 89 3.14 -12.38 8.25
CA PRO A 89 2.05 -12.38 7.29
C PRO A 89 2.41 -12.91 5.91
N LEU A 90 3.69 -12.80 5.51
CA LEU A 90 4.19 -13.33 4.24
C LEU A 90 4.13 -14.86 4.15
N ASP A 91 3.90 -15.56 5.27
CA ASP A 91 3.75 -17.01 5.31
C ASP A 91 2.35 -17.48 4.87
N TYR A 92 1.37 -16.58 4.82
CA TYR A 92 0.05 -16.89 4.31
C TYR A 92 0.10 -17.08 2.78
N PRO A 93 -0.26 -18.27 2.26
CA PRO A 93 -0.03 -18.61 0.85
C PRO A 93 -0.81 -17.77 -0.17
N ARG A 94 -1.80 -16.98 0.30
CA ARG A 94 -2.60 -16.11 -0.57
C ARG A 94 -2.02 -14.71 -0.72
N VAL A 95 -0.95 -14.38 0.02
CA VAL A 95 -0.27 -13.09 -0.10
C VAL A 95 0.43 -12.99 -1.45
N GLU A 96 0.18 -11.93 -2.18
CA GLU A 96 0.65 -11.67 -3.54
C GLU A 96 1.59 -10.47 -3.61
N SER A 97 1.35 -9.48 -2.73
CA SER A 97 2.18 -8.29 -2.56
C SER A 97 2.45 -8.06 -1.07
N SER A 98 3.42 -7.23 -0.76
CA SER A 98 3.71 -6.79 0.61
C SER A 98 4.08 -5.31 0.62
N SER A 99 3.98 -4.63 1.75
CA SER A 99 4.76 -3.41 1.94
C SER A 99 6.21 -3.77 2.28
N LEU A 100 7.14 -2.90 1.89
CA LEU A 100 8.54 -2.94 2.29
C LEU A 100 8.96 -1.51 2.58
N ASN A 101 9.42 -1.21 3.80
CA ASN A 101 9.84 0.15 4.14
C ASN A 101 11.29 0.41 3.78
N GLY A 102 11.56 1.53 3.10
CA GLY A 102 12.87 1.89 2.56
C GLY A 102 13.84 2.51 3.57
N GLY A 103 13.42 2.69 4.84
CA GLY A 103 14.27 3.28 5.88
C GLY A 103 13.53 3.63 7.16
N SER A 104 14.28 4.06 8.17
CA SER A 104 13.73 4.55 9.44
C SER A 104 13.31 6.01 9.32
N THR A 105 12.20 6.37 9.96
CA THR A 105 11.68 7.74 9.94
C THR A 105 10.98 8.09 11.25
N ASN A 106 10.86 9.40 11.53
CA ASN A 106 9.93 9.87 12.56
C ASN A 106 8.50 9.80 11.98
N LEU A 107 7.64 9.04 12.63
CA LEU A 107 6.28 8.83 12.19
C LEU A 107 5.32 9.15 13.34
N ASN A 108 4.55 10.25 13.20
CA ASN A 108 3.50 10.67 14.15
C ASN A 108 3.94 10.75 15.62
N GLY A 109 5.21 11.09 15.87
CA GLY A 109 5.75 11.28 17.22
C GLY A 109 6.52 10.10 17.80
N ALA A 110 6.68 9.02 17.05
CA ALA A 110 7.55 7.90 17.38
C ALA A 110 8.58 7.65 16.27
N VAL A 111 9.58 6.84 16.53
CA VAL A 111 10.53 6.38 15.51
C VAL A 111 10.03 5.08 14.93
N TYR A 112 9.79 5.08 13.62
CA TYR A 112 9.53 3.87 12.88
C TYR A 112 10.87 3.31 12.39
N VAL A 113 11.32 2.22 13.01
CA VAL A 113 12.64 1.64 12.77
C VAL A 113 12.59 0.65 11.61
N ASN A 114 13.44 0.86 10.62
CA ASN A 114 13.73 -0.05 9.52
C ASN A 114 15.21 0.13 9.17
N THR A 115 16.05 -0.71 9.74
CA THR A 115 17.50 -0.71 9.48
C THR A 115 17.80 -1.30 8.10
N ASP A 116 19.02 -1.12 7.59
CA ASP A 116 19.44 -1.76 6.34
C ASP A 116 19.27 -3.29 6.41
N ALA A 117 19.54 -3.91 7.58
CA ALA A 117 19.34 -5.34 7.78
C ALA A 117 17.86 -5.76 7.72
N ASP A 118 16.95 -4.90 8.25
CA ASP A 118 15.50 -5.14 8.18
C ASP A 118 15.00 -5.06 6.74
N ILE A 119 15.47 -4.06 5.98
CA ILE A 119 15.15 -3.87 4.56
C ILE A 119 15.58 -5.09 3.76
N ASP A 120 16.83 -5.52 3.93
CA ASP A 120 17.40 -6.68 3.24
C ASP A 120 16.66 -7.98 3.60
N TYR A 121 16.31 -8.18 4.88
CA TYR A 121 15.53 -9.33 5.33
C TYR A 121 14.14 -9.35 4.67
N CYS A 122 13.42 -8.25 4.74
CA CYS A 122 12.07 -8.14 4.19
C CYS A 122 12.07 -8.35 2.66
N ALA A 123 13.02 -7.75 1.94
CA ALA A 123 13.17 -7.93 0.50
C ALA A 123 13.41 -9.40 0.16
N ARG A 124 14.42 -10.03 0.76
CA ARG A 124 14.74 -11.44 0.53
C ARG A 124 13.54 -12.34 0.83
N ARG A 125 12.88 -12.14 1.99
CA ARG A 125 11.74 -12.94 2.42
C ARG A 125 10.56 -12.84 1.45
N SER A 126 10.28 -11.66 0.91
CA SER A 126 9.23 -11.45 -0.08
C SER A 126 9.53 -12.15 -1.40
N TYR A 127 10.69 -11.88 -1.98
CA TYR A 127 11.03 -12.40 -3.31
C TYR A 127 11.27 -13.92 -3.33
N GLU A 128 11.79 -14.51 -2.27
CA GLU A 128 11.90 -15.97 -2.13
C GLU A 128 10.54 -16.68 -2.17
N ARG A 129 9.48 -15.99 -1.78
CA ARG A 129 8.10 -16.51 -1.81
C ARG A 129 7.31 -16.11 -3.07
N GLY A 130 7.94 -15.44 -4.02
CA GLY A 130 7.29 -14.92 -5.21
C GLY A 130 6.34 -13.75 -4.94
N ILE A 131 6.43 -13.12 -3.76
CA ILE A 131 5.67 -11.93 -3.38
C ILE A 131 6.37 -10.71 -3.97
N ILE A 132 5.61 -9.78 -4.56
CA ILE A 132 6.14 -8.54 -5.15
C ILE A 132 5.93 -7.38 -4.18
N PRO A 133 6.99 -6.82 -3.58
CA PRO A 133 6.85 -5.69 -2.66
C PRO A 133 6.42 -4.39 -3.36
N GLU A 134 5.58 -3.62 -2.68
CA GLU A 134 5.43 -2.18 -2.86
C GLU A 134 6.31 -1.49 -1.82
N VAL A 135 7.29 -0.72 -2.28
CA VAL A 135 8.32 -0.13 -1.41
C VAL A 135 7.86 1.22 -0.91
N GLU A 136 7.50 1.30 0.36
CA GLU A 136 7.11 2.54 1.04
C GLU A 136 8.35 3.37 1.36
N VAL A 137 8.37 4.61 0.91
CA VAL A 137 9.45 5.57 1.14
C VAL A 137 8.88 6.90 1.64
N PHE A 138 9.44 7.43 2.72
CA PHE A 138 8.99 8.63 3.41
C PHE A 138 9.88 9.85 3.15
N ASP A 139 11.04 9.63 2.56
CA ASP A 139 11.96 10.66 2.08
C ASP A 139 12.80 10.17 0.90
N ILE A 140 13.49 11.10 0.24
CA ILE A 140 14.30 10.82 -0.96
C ILE A 140 15.46 9.87 -0.67
N GLY A 141 16.07 9.96 0.51
CA GLY A 141 17.22 9.11 0.91
C GLY A 141 16.85 7.63 0.95
N MET A 142 15.58 7.31 1.25
CA MET A 142 15.11 5.92 1.27
C MET A 142 15.10 5.28 -0.12
N ILE A 143 14.88 6.04 -1.20
CA ILE A 143 14.98 5.52 -2.57
C ILE A 143 16.41 5.05 -2.83
N TYR A 144 17.42 5.84 -2.45
CA TYR A 144 18.83 5.45 -2.61
C TYR A 144 19.22 4.27 -1.72
N ASN A 145 18.63 4.14 -0.52
CA ASN A 145 18.81 2.96 0.32
C ASN A 145 18.31 1.69 -0.36
N VAL A 146 17.11 1.75 -0.92
CA VAL A 146 16.49 0.60 -1.62
C VAL A 146 17.29 0.23 -2.87
N GLU A 147 17.73 1.21 -3.66
CA GLU A 147 18.57 0.95 -4.85
C GLU A 147 19.92 0.32 -4.47
N ARG A 148 20.52 0.72 -3.32
CA ARG A 148 21.72 0.07 -2.80
C ARG A 148 21.46 -1.37 -2.37
N SER A 149 20.36 -1.62 -1.63
CA SER A 149 19.92 -2.96 -1.25
C SER A 149 19.65 -3.83 -2.49
N ALA A 150 19.02 -3.27 -3.53
CA ALA A 150 18.75 -3.96 -4.78
C ALA A 150 20.02 -4.38 -5.56
N GLY A 151 21.17 -3.80 -5.25
CA GLY A 151 22.47 -4.24 -5.76
C GLY A 151 22.98 -5.56 -5.16
N THR A 152 22.42 -6.00 -4.03
CA THR A 152 22.89 -7.18 -3.27
C THR A 152 21.77 -8.18 -2.96
N GLN A 153 20.51 -7.74 -2.93
CA GLN A 153 19.34 -8.56 -2.64
C GLN A 153 18.54 -8.88 -3.92
N PRO A 154 17.67 -9.90 -3.91
CA PRO A 154 17.01 -10.42 -5.11
C PRO A 154 15.81 -9.58 -5.57
N TYR A 155 15.95 -8.27 -5.64
CA TYR A 155 14.88 -7.42 -6.18
C TYR A 155 14.58 -7.74 -7.64
N ARG A 156 13.30 -7.74 -7.99
CA ARG A 156 12.84 -7.82 -9.37
C ARG A 156 12.50 -6.42 -9.89
N ARG A 157 12.82 -6.16 -11.14
CA ARG A 157 12.44 -4.91 -11.79
C ARG A 157 11.20 -5.10 -12.69
N PRO A 158 10.34 -4.10 -12.81
CA PRO A 158 10.43 -2.78 -12.14
C PRO A 158 10.21 -2.87 -10.62
N ILE A 159 10.91 -2.06 -9.83
CA ILE A 159 10.58 -1.84 -8.41
C ILE A 159 9.37 -0.93 -8.35
N PHE A 160 8.43 -1.23 -7.45
CA PHE A 160 7.22 -0.44 -7.22
C PHE A 160 7.40 0.42 -5.97
N TYR A 161 7.60 1.72 -6.15
CA TYR A 161 7.73 2.68 -5.05
C TYR A 161 6.38 3.27 -4.68
N ASN A 162 6.07 3.33 -3.39
CA ASN A 162 4.98 4.11 -2.83
C ASN A 162 5.58 5.33 -2.12
N LEU A 163 5.39 6.50 -2.70
CA LEU A 163 5.86 7.77 -2.14
C LEU A 163 4.84 8.23 -1.09
N VAL A 164 5.22 8.14 0.19
CA VAL A 164 4.31 8.40 1.32
C VAL A 164 4.44 9.83 1.80
N PHE A 165 3.31 10.54 1.83
CA PHE A 165 3.22 11.95 2.22
C PHE A 165 2.22 12.18 3.35
N GLY A 166 2.38 13.31 4.06
CA GLY A 166 1.40 13.82 5.01
C GLY A 166 1.60 13.37 6.45
N HIS A 167 2.46 12.40 6.72
CA HIS A 167 2.81 12.06 8.10
C HIS A 167 3.64 13.15 8.77
N LYS A 168 3.40 13.37 10.06
CA LYS A 168 4.28 14.24 10.87
C LYS A 168 5.69 13.63 10.91
N GLY A 169 6.65 14.36 10.37
CA GLY A 169 8.05 13.92 10.25
C GLY A 169 8.44 13.40 8.87
N GLY A 170 7.47 13.24 7.95
CA GLY A 170 7.70 12.88 6.55
C GLY A 170 7.54 14.05 5.58
N MET A 171 7.59 13.72 4.28
CA MET A 171 7.39 14.69 3.19
C MET A 171 5.97 15.27 3.21
N GLN A 172 5.87 16.57 2.92
CA GLN A 172 4.59 17.26 2.86
C GLN A 172 3.86 16.98 1.53
N PRO A 173 2.50 16.90 1.53
CA PRO A 173 1.72 16.59 0.32
C PRO A 173 1.51 17.83 -0.56
N ASP A 174 2.61 18.39 -1.06
CA ASP A 174 2.61 19.49 -2.03
C ASP A 174 3.35 19.12 -3.33
N MET A 175 3.12 19.89 -4.39
CA MET A 175 3.66 19.58 -5.72
C MET A 175 5.19 19.72 -5.78
N THR A 176 5.80 20.58 -4.96
CA THR A 176 7.27 20.77 -4.90
C THR A 176 7.92 19.52 -4.31
N CYS A 177 7.39 19.05 -3.19
CA CYS A 177 7.84 17.81 -2.54
C CYS A 177 7.61 16.59 -3.45
N LEU A 178 6.46 16.52 -4.13
CA LEU A 178 6.16 15.44 -5.08
C LEU A 178 7.16 15.43 -6.24
N GLN A 179 7.44 16.58 -6.84
CA GLN A 179 8.40 16.69 -7.94
C GLN A 179 9.81 16.30 -7.50
N ALA A 180 10.26 16.78 -6.34
CA ALA A 180 11.56 16.43 -5.78
C ALA A 180 11.67 14.93 -5.53
N PHE A 181 10.66 14.32 -4.92
CA PHE A 181 10.62 12.89 -4.64
C PHE A 181 10.62 12.08 -5.94
N ARG A 182 9.73 12.42 -6.88
CA ARG A 182 9.61 11.75 -8.19
C ARG A 182 10.93 11.80 -8.96
N SER A 183 11.71 12.88 -8.84
CA SER A 183 12.99 13.02 -9.57
C SER A 183 14.05 11.99 -9.13
N ALA A 184 13.94 11.44 -7.93
CA ALA A 184 14.84 10.40 -7.41
C ALA A 184 14.39 8.97 -7.79
N VAL A 185 13.13 8.78 -8.22
CA VAL A 185 12.64 7.46 -8.66
C VAL A 185 13.32 7.07 -9.97
N PRO A 186 13.97 5.89 -10.05
CA PRO A 186 14.61 5.42 -11.28
C PRO A 186 13.63 5.33 -12.46
N ALA A 187 14.16 5.56 -13.67
CA ALA A 187 13.34 5.57 -14.89
C ALA A 187 12.71 4.21 -15.21
N ASP A 188 13.34 3.13 -14.79
CA ASP A 188 12.88 1.75 -14.94
C ASP A 188 11.99 1.25 -13.78
N ALA A 189 11.70 2.13 -12.81
CA ALA A 189 10.79 1.83 -11.71
C ALA A 189 9.36 2.30 -12.00
N ARG A 190 8.40 1.75 -11.26
CA ARG A 190 7.02 2.22 -11.17
C ARG A 190 6.82 2.94 -9.84
N TRP A 191 5.86 3.85 -9.79
CA TRP A 191 5.61 4.57 -8.57
C TRP A 191 4.14 4.92 -8.38
N GLY A 192 3.78 5.05 -7.14
CA GLY A 192 2.49 5.49 -6.68
C GLY A 192 2.62 6.44 -5.49
N VAL A 193 1.50 6.80 -4.91
CA VAL A 193 1.43 7.74 -3.78
C VAL A 193 0.46 7.27 -2.70
N THR A 194 0.84 7.58 -1.46
CA THR A 194 -0.05 7.61 -0.30
C THR A 194 -0.10 9.03 0.24
N HIS A 195 -1.31 9.57 0.47
CA HIS A 195 -1.53 10.85 1.14
C HIS A 195 -2.24 10.61 2.48
N TYR A 196 -1.45 10.47 3.54
CA TYR A 196 -1.96 10.34 4.90
C TYR A 196 -2.54 11.67 5.39
N GLY A 197 -3.68 11.61 6.08
CA GLY A 197 -4.39 12.80 6.53
C GLY A 197 -4.97 13.65 5.39
N ARG A 198 -5.23 13.04 4.24
CA ARG A 198 -5.75 13.71 3.05
C ARG A 198 -6.99 14.54 3.37
N ASP A 199 -6.96 15.81 2.95
CA ASP A 199 -7.99 16.83 3.08
C ASP A 199 -8.33 17.54 1.76
N ASN A 200 -7.80 17.01 0.64
CA ASN A 200 -8.03 17.46 -0.72
C ASN A 200 -7.83 16.33 -1.72
N TRP A 201 -8.24 16.52 -2.96
CA TRP A 201 -8.02 15.57 -4.06
C TRP A 201 -6.93 16.02 -5.03
N ASP A 202 -6.48 17.28 -4.91
CA ASP A 202 -5.58 17.94 -5.88
C ASP A 202 -4.23 17.24 -5.92
N PHE A 203 -3.72 16.82 -4.74
CA PHE A 203 -2.44 16.12 -4.64
C PHE A 203 -2.47 14.78 -5.40
N LEU A 204 -3.52 13.97 -5.23
CA LEU A 204 -3.64 12.70 -5.93
C LEU A 204 -3.84 12.90 -7.43
N ALA A 205 -4.61 13.92 -7.84
CA ALA A 205 -4.77 14.30 -9.25
C ALA A 205 -3.43 14.70 -9.87
N GLY A 206 -2.66 15.55 -9.17
CA GLY A 206 -1.32 15.96 -9.58
C GLY A 206 -0.36 14.78 -9.71
N ALA A 207 -0.36 13.86 -8.74
CA ALA A 207 0.45 12.66 -8.79
C ALA A 207 0.11 11.78 -10.01
N MET A 208 -1.16 11.55 -10.27
CA MET A 208 -1.61 10.80 -11.45
C MET A 208 -1.23 11.53 -12.76
N ALA A 209 -1.37 12.85 -12.82
CA ALA A 209 -0.95 13.65 -13.97
C ALA A 209 0.57 13.54 -14.22
N MET A 210 1.38 13.46 -13.16
CA MET A 210 2.84 13.28 -13.23
C MET A 210 3.27 11.83 -13.50
N GLY A 211 2.34 10.88 -13.63
CA GLY A 211 2.63 9.51 -14.04
C GLY A 211 2.55 8.46 -12.93
N ALA A 212 2.02 8.79 -11.75
CA ALA A 212 1.74 7.78 -10.73
C ALA A 212 0.83 6.69 -11.32
N SER A 213 1.17 5.43 -11.08
CA SER A 213 0.43 4.25 -11.55
C SER A 213 -0.28 3.50 -10.43
N ILE A 214 -0.01 3.86 -9.17
CA ILE A 214 -0.64 3.31 -7.98
C ILE A 214 -1.12 4.49 -7.12
N VAL A 215 -2.34 4.41 -6.60
CA VAL A 215 -2.86 5.36 -5.61
C VAL A 215 -3.41 4.55 -4.45
N ARG A 216 -2.81 4.73 -3.28
CA ARG A 216 -3.32 4.14 -2.03
C ARG A 216 -4.38 5.04 -1.43
N ILE A 217 -5.49 4.43 -0.98
CA ILE A 217 -6.62 5.11 -0.38
C ILE A 217 -7.33 4.21 0.62
N GLY A 218 -8.07 4.80 1.55
CA GLY A 218 -8.87 4.09 2.54
C GLY A 218 -8.77 4.73 3.93
N PHE A 219 -9.48 4.16 4.88
CA PHE A 219 -9.60 4.72 6.23
C PHE A 219 -8.30 4.70 7.02
N GLU A 220 -7.33 3.90 6.63
CA GLU A 220 -5.98 3.96 7.21
C GLU A 220 -5.34 5.33 6.97
N ASP A 221 -5.57 5.91 5.79
CA ASP A 221 -4.95 7.16 5.38
C ASP A 221 -5.89 8.37 5.61
N SER A 222 -7.15 8.30 5.17
CA SER A 222 -8.15 9.33 5.41
C SER A 222 -9.56 8.91 4.98
N ALA A 223 -10.56 9.28 5.78
CA ALA A 223 -11.98 9.16 5.44
C ALA A 223 -12.56 10.44 4.79
N TRP A 224 -11.76 11.47 4.52
CA TRP A 224 -12.24 12.76 4.01
C TRP A 224 -12.76 12.64 2.58
N LEU A 225 -13.93 13.24 2.30
CA LEU A 225 -14.54 13.31 0.96
C LEU A 225 -14.58 14.74 0.41
N ALA A 226 -14.97 15.70 1.24
CA ALA A 226 -15.07 17.12 0.92
C ALA A 226 -15.00 17.94 2.22
N PRO A 227 -14.85 19.26 2.17
CA PRO A 227 -14.85 20.10 3.37
C PRO A 227 -16.04 19.81 4.29
N GLY A 228 -15.75 19.30 5.50
CA GLY A 228 -16.76 18.93 6.49
C GLY A 228 -17.50 17.61 6.22
N VAL A 229 -17.15 16.87 5.17
CA VAL A 229 -17.79 15.60 4.79
C VAL A 229 -16.79 14.45 4.88
N TYR A 230 -17.12 13.45 5.67
CA TYR A 230 -16.31 12.23 5.84
C TYR A 230 -17.11 10.99 5.45
N ALA A 231 -16.42 10.01 4.90
CA ALA A 231 -17.00 8.73 4.51
C ALA A 231 -17.34 7.88 5.74
N GLU A 232 -18.45 7.18 5.69
CA GLU A 232 -18.85 6.14 6.65
C GLU A 232 -18.35 4.76 6.22
N HIS A 233 -18.05 4.58 4.91
CA HIS A 233 -17.56 3.35 4.30
C HIS A 233 -16.41 3.64 3.33
N ASN A 234 -15.45 2.71 3.21
CA ASN A 234 -14.34 2.86 2.27
C ASN A 234 -14.79 2.95 0.82
N TRP A 235 -15.86 2.25 0.43
CA TRP A 235 -16.36 2.31 -0.95
C TRP A 235 -16.71 3.74 -1.40
N GLN A 236 -17.14 4.64 -0.50
CA GLN A 236 -17.42 6.06 -0.83
C GLN A 236 -16.14 6.80 -1.22
N VAL A 237 -15.04 6.50 -0.52
CA VAL A 237 -13.72 7.09 -0.81
C VAL A 237 -13.18 6.55 -2.13
N VAL A 238 -13.34 5.24 -2.38
CA VAL A 238 -12.96 4.60 -3.65
C VAL A 238 -13.79 5.14 -4.80
N GLU A 239 -15.10 5.27 -4.66
CA GLU A 239 -15.98 5.82 -5.69
C GLU A 239 -15.52 7.23 -6.11
N ARG A 240 -15.18 8.09 -5.13
CA ARG A 240 -14.69 9.44 -5.41
C ARG A 240 -13.37 9.44 -6.16
N LEU A 241 -12.44 8.54 -5.81
CA LEU A 241 -11.18 8.38 -6.54
C LEU A 241 -11.43 7.88 -7.96
N VAL A 242 -12.32 6.92 -8.16
CA VAL A 242 -12.67 6.37 -9.49
C VAL A 242 -13.25 7.48 -10.39
N GLN A 243 -14.14 8.32 -9.85
CA GLN A 243 -14.68 9.48 -10.59
C GLN A 243 -13.55 10.42 -11.04
N LEU A 244 -12.56 10.68 -10.17
CA LEU A 244 -11.40 11.50 -10.51
C LEU A 244 -10.54 10.85 -11.60
N ILE A 245 -10.24 9.55 -11.48
CA ILE A 245 -9.47 8.78 -12.47
C ILE A 245 -10.14 8.88 -13.84
N HIS A 246 -11.45 8.62 -13.92
CA HIS A 246 -12.20 8.69 -15.18
C HIS A 246 -12.27 10.12 -15.74
N ALA A 247 -12.45 11.15 -14.89
CA ALA A 247 -12.44 12.55 -15.31
C ALA A 247 -11.10 12.98 -15.93
N MET A 248 -9.99 12.31 -15.56
CA MET A 248 -8.68 12.52 -16.16
C MET A 248 -8.44 11.69 -17.45
N GLY A 249 -9.43 10.94 -17.94
CA GLY A 249 -9.28 10.05 -19.09
C GLY A 249 -8.44 8.81 -18.81
N LEU A 250 -8.31 8.43 -17.54
CA LEU A 250 -7.62 7.23 -17.07
C LEU A 250 -8.61 6.13 -16.72
N GLU A 251 -8.13 4.91 -16.51
CA GLU A 251 -8.94 3.76 -16.11
C GLU A 251 -8.39 3.11 -14.84
N THR A 252 -9.23 2.40 -14.09
CA THR A 252 -8.78 1.57 -12.96
C THR A 252 -8.27 0.22 -13.46
N ALA A 253 -7.30 -0.36 -12.72
CA ALA A 253 -6.82 -1.71 -12.98
C ALA A 253 -7.62 -2.73 -12.16
N ALA A 254 -8.28 -3.68 -12.82
CA ALA A 254 -8.90 -4.82 -12.17
C ALA A 254 -7.84 -5.74 -11.52
N PRO A 255 -8.20 -6.62 -10.56
CA PRO A 255 -7.23 -7.47 -9.86
C PRO A 255 -6.28 -8.25 -10.77
N ASP A 256 -6.78 -8.83 -11.87
CA ASP A 256 -5.92 -9.54 -12.82
C ASP A 256 -4.95 -8.63 -13.55
N GLU A 257 -5.40 -7.42 -13.90
CA GLU A 257 -4.53 -6.40 -14.50
C GLU A 257 -3.47 -5.88 -13.50
N VAL A 258 -3.80 -5.81 -12.21
CA VAL A 258 -2.82 -5.51 -11.16
C VAL A 258 -1.74 -6.59 -11.12
N ARG A 259 -2.12 -7.88 -11.17
CA ARG A 259 -1.16 -9.00 -11.22
C ARG A 259 -0.24 -8.89 -12.43
N GLU A 260 -0.81 -8.61 -13.60
CA GLU A 260 -0.04 -8.42 -14.84
C GLU A 260 0.91 -7.22 -14.74
N ILE A 261 0.43 -6.05 -14.31
CA ILE A 261 1.22 -4.82 -14.18
C ILE A 261 2.37 -5.00 -13.19
N MET A 262 2.12 -5.67 -12.07
CA MET A 262 3.12 -5.91 -11.03
C MET A 262 4.02 -7.12 -11.31
N GLY A 263 3.72 -7.93 -12.32
CA GLY A 263 4.46 -9.16 -12.61
C GLY A 263 4.33 -10.20 -11.50
N ILE A 264 3.18 -10.22 -10.83
CA ILE A 264 2.86 -11.19 -9.79
C ILE A 264 2.69 -12.57 -10.44
N PRO A 265 3.45 -13.60 -10.02
CA PRO A 265 3.32 -14.93 -10.60
C PRO A 265 1.90 -15.50 -10.42
N PRO A 266 1.37 -16.27 -11.39
CA PRO A 266 0.09 -16.96 -11.23
C PRO A 266 0.06 -17.84 -9.96
N ARG A 267 -1.10 -17.92 -9.29
CA ARG A 267 -1.26 -18.66 -8.03
C ARG A 267 -0.82 -20.13 -8.12
N ALA A 268 -0.96 -20.76 -9.28
CA ALA A 268 -0.52 -22.14 -9.52
C ALA A 268 1.02 -22.33 -9.58
N GLN A 269 1.79 -21.25 -9.58
CA GLN A 269 3.27 -21.25 -9.65
C GLN A 269 3.93 -20.79 -8.36
N ARG A 270 3.18 -20.60 -7.29
CA ARG A 270 3.63 -20.15 -5.96
C ARG A 270 3.60 -21.24 -4.94
#